data_811ffe0476bf9f94d34845f9ee69db95
#
_entry.id   811ffe0476bf9f94d34845f9ee69db95
#
_cell.length_a   1.000
_cell.length_b   1.000
_cell.length_c   1.000
_cell.angle_alpha   90.00
_cell.angle_beta   90.00
_cell.angle_gamma   90.00
#
_symmetry.space_group_name_H-M   'P 1'
#
loop_
_entity.id
_entity.type
_entity.pdbx_description
1 polymer ?
#
loop_
_entity_poly.entity_id
_entity_poly.type
_entity_poly.pdbx_seq_one_letter_code
_entity_poly.pdbx_strand_id
1 'polypeptide(L)'
;LRPGEDIVAKAGGLHKFMNYDGPMLTDSGGFQVFSLGKTRKIKEEGVYFKSIIDGKSLFLSPEKAIDIQNKLGADMIMSLDECAPYPATYDYMKHSVERTIRWAKRGKEAHHNEKQALFGIVQGGEYPDLREKCAKALVEMDFPGYSIGGTSVGEPKDVMYKMVEDAIQWLPEDKPRYLMGVGNPIDLIEA
;
A
#
# COMPACT_ATOMS: atom_id res chain seq x y z
N LEU A 1 1.83 15.79 3.38
CA LEU A 1 2.16 17.12 2.83
C LEU A 1 1.74 18.25 3.76
N ARG A 2 0.46 18.41 4.06
CA ARG A 2 -0.05 19.41 5.00
C ARG A 2 -1.10 18.80 5.92
N PRO A 3 -1.02 19.05 7.23
CA PRO A 3 -0.09 19.93 7.93
C PRO A 3 1.32 19.35 8.07
N GLY A 4 1.55 18.07 7.73
CA GLY A 4 2.78 17.33 7.92
C GLY A 4 2.77 16.45 9.16
N GLU A 5 3.50 15.35 9.08
CA GLU A 5 3.54 14.32 10.13
C GLU A 5 4.00 14.82 11.49
N ASP A 6 4.94 15.77 11.51
CA ASP A 6 5.49 16.30 12.76
C ASP A 6 4.47 17.15 13.53
N ILE A 7 3.57 17.88 12.84
CA ILE A 7 2.50 18.65 13.47
C ILE A 7 1.47 17.69 14.07
N VAL A 8 1.08 16.66 13.34
CA VAL A 8 0.13 15.64 13.83
C VAL A 8 0.71 14.89 15.02
N ALA A 9 2.00 14.52 14.97
CA ALA A 9 2.69 13.86 16.08
C ALA A 9 2.71 14.73 17.34
N LYS A 10 3.01 16.04 17.20
CA LYS A 10 2.98 17.01 18.32
C LYS A 10 1.58 17.18 18.91
N ALA A 11 0.53 17.00 18.13
CA ALA A 11 -0.86 17.00 18.59
C ALA A 11 -1.27 15.70 19.30
N GLY A 12 -0.38 14.70 19.35
CA GLY A 12 -0.62 13.40 19.99
C GLY A 12 -1.10 12.30 19.05
N GLY A 13 -0.81 12.42 17.75
CA GLY A 13 -1.19 11.49 16.71
C GLY A 13 -2.56 11.77 16.09
N LEU A 14 -2.94 10.98 15.10
CA LEU A 14 -4.18 11.16 14.33
C LEU A 14 -5.43 11.13 15.20
N HIS A 15 -5.54 10.20 16.15
CA HIS A 15 -6.70 10.08 17.03
C HIS A 15 -7.00 11.39 17.75
N LYS A 16 -5.99 11.99 18.39
CA LYS A 16 -6.16 13.28 19.09
C LYS A 16 -6.35 14.44 18.12
N PHE A 17 -5.59 14.44 17.01
CA PHE A 17 -5.67 15.49 16.00
C PHE A 17 -7.06 15.56 15.35
N MET A 18 -7.71 14.41 15.12
CA MET A 18 -9.05 14.30 14.54
C MET A 18 -10.18 14.24 15.59
N ASN A 19 -9.84 14.16 16.87
CA ASN A 19 -10.78 13.91 17.97
C ASN A 19 -11.66 12.68 17.69
N TYR A 20 -11.00 11.55 17.36
CA TYR A 20 -11.66 10.29 17.00
C TYR A 20 -10.96 9.13 17.69
N ASP A 21 -11.70 8.35 18.50
CA ASP A 21 -11.17 7.26 19.33
C ASP A 21 -11.34 5.87 18.68
N GLY A 22 -11.98 5.79 17.50
CA GLY A 22 -12.17 4.55 16.78
C GLY A 22 -10.92 4.10 16.01
N PRO A 23 -10.90 2.89 15.46
CA PRO A 23 -9.76 2.37 14.71
C PRO A 23 -9.49 3.18 13.44
N MET A 24 -8.21 3.42 13.17
CA MET A 24 -7.74 4.17 12.00
C MET A 24 -6.76 3.34 11.18
N LEU A 25 -6.88 3.49 9.87
CA LEU A 25 -5.94 2.95 8.90
C LEU A 25 -5.32 4.11 8.11
N THR A 26 -4.01 4.05 7.86
CA THR A 26 -3.33 4.95 6.92
C THR A 26 -2.75 4.18 5.75
N ASP A 27 -2.87 4.77 4.55
CA ASP A 27 -2.19 4.28 3.36
C ASP A 27 -0.71 4.67 3.35
N SER A 28 0.10 3.90 2.60
CA SER A 28 1.53 4.15 2.42
C SER A 28 1.86 5.44 1.66
N GLY A 29 0.90 5.96 0.89
CA GLY A 29 1.09 7.05 -0.07
C GLY A 29 1.47 6.57 -1.48
N GLY A 30 1.63 5.26 -1.70
CA GLY A 30 1.99 4.68 -2.99
C GLY A 30 1.01 5.02 -4.10
N PHE A 31 -0.30 4.81 -3.88
CA PHE A 31 -1.34 5.15 -4.84
C PHE A 31 -1.44 6.65 -5.13
N GLN A 32 -1.32 7.50 -4.11
CA GLN A 32 -1.37 8.95 -4.28
C GLN A 32 -0.20 9.43 -5.15
N VAL A 33 0.98 8.86 -4.98
CA VAL A 33 2.14 9.13 -5.85
C VAL A 33 1.94 8.51 -7.23
N PHE A 34 1.30 7.34 -7.34
CA PHE A 34 0.89 6.75 -8.62
C PHE A 34 0.02 7.72 -9.42
N SER A 35 -0.98 8.34 -8.81
CA SER A 35 -1.91 9.28 -9.46
C SER A 35 -1.24 10.54 -10.01
N LEU A 36 -0.02 10.89 -9.55
CA LEU A 36 0.75 12.04 -10.05
C LEU A 36 1.32 11.85 -11.48
N GLY A 37 1.23 10.64 -12.03
CA GLY A 37 1.53 10.36 -13.43
C GLY A 37 2.95 10.78 -13.87
N LYS A 38 3.04 11.69 -14.85
CA LYS A 38 4.32 12.12 -15.48
C LYS A 38 5.28 12.87 -14.53
N THR A 39 4.83 13.33 -13.37
CA THR A 39 5.66 14.12 -12.44
C THR A 39 6.42 13.26 -11.43
N ARG A 40 6.23 11.95 -11.47
CA ARG A 40 6.92 11.00 -10.61
C ARG A 40 8.05 10.26 -11.33
N LYS A 41 9.04 9.82 -10.57
CA LYS A 41 10.10 8.94 -11.03
C LYS A 41 10.32 7.84 -10.01
N ILE A 42 9.98 6.60 -10.39
CA ILE A 42 10.14 5.42 -9.55
C ILE A 42 11.55 4.87 -9.75
N LYS A 43 12.24 4.59 -8.66
CA LYS A 43 13.54 3.97 -8.62
C LYS A 43 13.57 2.89 -7.53
N GLU A 44 14.65 2.14 -7.43
CA GLU A 44 14.80 1.11 -6.42
C GLU A 44 14.81 1.67 -4.99
N GLU A 45 15.41 2.82 -4.80
CA GLU A 45 15.49 3.49 -3.49
C GLU A 45 14.17 4.08 -3.02
N GLY A 46 13.22 4.37 -3.92
CA GLY A 46 11.93 4.98 -3.62
C GLY A 46 11.39 5.82 -4.78
N VAL A 47 10.46 6.71 -4.49
CA VAL A 47 9.75 7.52 -5.49
C VAL A 47 10.09 9.00 -5.32
N TYR A 48 10.53 9.62 -6.40
CA TYR A 48 10.70 11.07 -6.52
C TYR A 48 9.45 11.67 -7.18
N PHE A 49 8.92 12.73 -6.62
CA PHE A 49 7.74 13.42 -7.16
C PHE A 49 7.71 14.88 -6.75
N LYS A 50 6.82 15.64 -7.36
CA LYS A 50 6.60 17.04 -7.00
C LYS A 50 5.33 17.19 -6.20
N SER A 51 5.41 17.99 -5.13
CA SER A 51 4.24 18.39 -4.35
C SER A 51 3.25 19.16 -5.25
N ILE A 52 1.99 18.74 -5.24
CA ILE A 52 0.91 19.42 -5.96
C ILE A 52 0.53 20.76 -5.32
N ILE A 53 1.00 21.02 -4.09
CA ILE A 53 0.64 22.20 -3.33
C ILE A 53 1.60 23.35 -3.64
N ASP A 54 2.91 23.08 -3.67
CA ASP A 54 3.96 24.10 -3.76
C ASP A 54 5.07 23.78 -4.77
N GLY A 55 4.94 22.66 -5.51
CA GLY A 55 5.87 22.24 -6.56
C GLY A 55 7.21 21.72 -6.06
N LYS A 56 7.45 21.65 -4.74
CA LYS A 56 8.71 21.13 -4.17
C LYS A 56 8.96 19.70 -4.57
N SER A 57 10.23 19.39 -4.84
CA SER A 57 10.66 18.00 -5.05
C SER A 57 10.65 17.24 -3.73
N LEU A 58 10.00 16.10 -3.73
CA LEU A 58 9.84 15.21 -2.59
C LEU A 58 10.37 13.83 -2.93
N PHE A 59 10.81 13.12 -1.90
CA PHE A 59 11.26 11.74 -1.99
C PHE A 59 10.56 10.90 -0.92
N LEU A 60 10.00 9.77 -1.33
CA LEU A 60 9.36 8.81 -0.46
C LEU A 60 10.03 7.45 -0.65
N SER A 61 10.75 6.99 0.36
CA SER A 61 11.29 5.63 0.43
C SER A 61 10.38 4.74 1.28
N PRO A 62 10.54 3.40 1.24
CA PRO A 62 9.83 2.50 2.14
C PRO A 62 9.99 2.88 3.62
N GLU A 63 11.21 3.18 4.04
CA GLU A 63 11.52 3.57 5.42
C GLU A 63 10.83 4.89 5.80
N LYS A 64 10.85 5.87 4.88
CA LYS A 64 10.19 7.17 5.12
C LYS A 64 8.68 7.04 5.20
N ALA A 65 8.07 6.17 4.37
CA ALA A 65 6.64 5.90 4.44
C ALA A 65 6.25 5.31 5.81
N ILE A 66 7.05 4.42 6.36
CA ILE A 66 6.85 3.84 7.68
C ILE A 66 7.07 4.90 8.79
N ASP A 67 8.15 5.70 8.73
CA ASP A 67 8.40 6.78 9.70
C ASP A 67 7.23 7.76 9.78
N ILE A 68 6.69 8.16 8.63
CA ILE A 68 5.51 9.03 8.57
C ILE A 68 4.31 8.38 9.26
N GLN A 69 3.98 7.13 8.94
CA GLN A 69 2.84 6.42 9.50
C GLN A 69 3.03 6.13 11.00
N ASN A 70 4.25 5.82 11.44
CA ASN A 70 4.57 5.69 12.88
C ASN A 70 4.30 6.99 13.63
N LYS A 71 4.67 8.15 13.06
CA LYS A 71 4.41 9.48 13.64
C LYS A 71 2.93 9.85 13.64
N LEU A 72 2.20 9.45 12.60
CA LEU A 72 0.76 9.65 12.51
C LEU A 72 0.00 8.84 13.56
N GLY A 73 0.47 7.64 13.91
CA GLY A 73 -0.07 6.84 15.02
C GLY A 73 -1.42 6.18 14.72
N ALA A 74 -1.69 5.81 13.47
CA ALA A 74 -2.86 4.99 13.12
C ALA A 74 -2.68 3.55 13.63
N ASP A 75 -3.78 2.81 13.85
CA ASP A 75 -3.73 1.42 14.35
C ASP A 75 -3.23 0.44 13.30
N MET A 76 -3.60 0.67 12.03
CA MET A 76 -3.17 -0.11 10.88
C MET A 76 -2.42 0.78 9.89
N ILE A 77 -1.29 0.29 9.41
CA ILE A 77 -0.43 1.01 8.46
C ILE A 77 -0.04 0.10 7.30
N MET A 78 0.32 0.68 6.16
CA MET A 78 0.60 -0.04 4.93
C MET A 78 2.08 0.03 4.54
N SER A 79 2.63 -1.08 4.05
CA SER A 79 3.94 -1.07 3.38
C SER A 79 3.87 -0.23 2.11
N LEU A 80 4.98 0.44 1.76
CA LEU A 80 5.06 1.12 0.46
C LEU A 80 5.13 0.08 -0.65
N ASP A 81 4.30 0.24 -1.66
CA ASP A 81 4.20 -0.62 -2.83
C ASP A 81 4.29 0.17 -4.13
N GLU A 82 4.51 -0.50 -5.24
CA GLU A 82 4.34 0.09 -6.56
C GLU A 82 3.00 -0.33 -7.17
N CYS A 83 2.03 0.57 -7.14
CA CYS A 83 0.79 0.38 -7.86
C CYS A 83 1.05 0.60 -9.36
N ALA A 84 1.08 -0.49 -10.12
CA ALA A 84 1.27 -0.46 -11.56
C ALA A 84 0.00 0.06 -12.28
N PRO A 85 0.13 0.70 -13.47
CA PRO A 85 -1.03 1.10 -14.26
C PRO A 85 -1.78 -0.11 -14.81
N TYR A 86 -3.03 0.08 -15.17
CA TYR A 86 -3.80 -0.88 -15.95
C TYR A 86 -4.14 -0.29 -17.34
N PRO A 87 -3.97 -1.04 -18.43
CA PRO A 87 -3.22 -2.31 -18.49
C PRO A 87 -1.70 -2.11 -18.37
N ALA A 88 -1.00 -3.14 -17.92
CA ALA A 88 0.45 -3.17 -17.89
C ALA A 88 0.97 -4.45 -18.57
N THR A 89 2.15 -4.39 -19.20
CA THR A 89 2.78 -5.60 -19.75
C THR A 89 3.25 -6.52 -18.63
N TYR A 90 3.33 -7.81 -18.92
CA TYR A 90 3.84 -8.82 -17.98
C TYR A 90 5.23 -8.46 -17.44
N ASP A 91 6.16 -8.06 -18.30
CA ASP A 91 7.51 -7.70 -17.89
C ASP A 91 7.54 -6.49 -16.95
N TYR A 92 6.73 -5.46 -17.22
CA TYR A 92 6.60 -4.32 -16.32
C TYR A 92 6.04 -4.77 -14.96
N MET A 93 4.95 -5.53 -14.98
CA MET A 93 4.30 -6.01 -13.76
C MET A 93 5.24 -6.89 -12.93
N LYS A 94 6.01 -7.77 -13.57
CA LYS A 94 7.01 -8.62 -12.90
C LYS A 94 8.05 -7.77 -12.14
N HIS A 95 8.62 -6.75 -12.78
CA HIS A 95 9.59 -5.85 -12.12
C HIS A 95 8.96 -5.04 -11.00
N SER A 96 7.69 -4.59 -11.18
CA SER A 96 6.92 -3.88 -10.17
C SER A 96 6.66 -4.75 -8.93
N VAL A 97 6.26 -6.00 -9.13
CA VAL A 97 6.06 -6.97 -8.04
C VAL A 97 7.37 -7.23 -7.28
N GLU A 98 8.46 -7.46 -7.99
CA GLU A 98 9.76 -7.69 -7.37
C GLU A 98 10.22 -6.47 -6.54
N ARG A 99 9.98 -5.25 -7.01
CA ARG A 99 10.24 -4.02 -6.26
C ARG A 99 9.35 -3.92 -5.04
N THR A 100 8.05 -4.17 -5.19
CA THR A 100 7.08 -4.17 -4.09
C THR A 100 7.52 -5.13 -2.97
N ILE A 101 7.95 -6.34 -3.30
CA ILE A 101 8.45 -7.32 -2.33
C ILE A 101 9.68 -6.79 -1.59
N ARG A 102 10.67 -6.21 -2.30
CA ARG A 102 11.86 -5.63 -1.66
C ARG A 102 11.50 -4.43 -0.78
N TRP A 103 10.57 -3.58 -1.22
CA TRP A 103 10.11 -2.44 -0.45
C TRP A 103 9.32 -2.85 0.79
N ALA A 104 8.49 -3.90 0.70
CA ALA A 104 7.79 -4.46 1.85
C ALA A 104 8.76 -4.95 2.93
N LYS A 105 9.83 -5.65 2.53
CA LYS A 105 10.91 -6.08 3.45
C LYS A 105 11.57 -4.89 4.15
N ARG A 106 12.00 -3.88 3.40
CA ARG A 106 12.61 -2.65 3.93
C ARG A 106 11.67 -1.90 4.87
N GLY A 107 10.39 -1.80 4.50
CA GLY A 107 9.37 -1.20 5.36
C GLY A 107 9.19 -1.96 6.66
N LYS A 108 9.15 -3.29 6.61
CA LYS A 108 9.03 -4.13 7.82
C LYS A 108 10.25 -3.96 8.73
N GLU A 109 11.46 -3.93 8.18
CA GLU A 109 12.69 -3.70 8.95
C GLU A 109 12.73 -2.31 9.60
N ALA A 110 12.08 -1.31 8.99
CA ALA A 110 12.00 0.06 9.53
C ALA A 110 10.88 0.26 10.55
N HIS A 111 9.94 -0.69 10.65
CA HIS A 111 8.80 -0.58 11.56
C HIS A 111 9.18 -0.97 12.99
N HIS A 112 8.98 -0.04 13.94
CA HIS A 112 9.36 -0.22 15.34
C HIS A 112 8.22 0.01 16.34
N ASN A 113 7.02 0.38 15.87
CA ASN A 113 5.88 0.64 16.72
C ASN A 113 4.99 -0.60 16.86
N GLU A 114 5.20 -1.39 17.90
CA GLU A 114 4.46 -2.62 18.19
C GLU A 114 2.94 -2.41 18.40
N LYS A 115 2.49 -1.17 18.61
CA LYS A 115 1.07 -0.83 18.73
C LYS A 115 0.36 -0.68 17.39
N GLN A 116 1.09 -0.70 16.29
CA GLN A 116 0.57 -0.57 14.94
C GLN A 116 0.72 -1.87 14.16
N ALA A 117 -0.35 -2.31 13.52
CA ALA A 117 -0.31 -3.47 12.63
C ALA A 117 0.14 -3.03 11.23
N LEU A 118 1.35 -3.43 10.82
CA LEU A 118 1.84 -3.19 9.46
C LEU A 118 1.32 -4.27 8.51
N PHE A 119 0.63 -3.85 7.43
CA PHE A 119 0.11 -4.75 6.40
C PHE A 119 1.02 -4.77 5.17
N GLY A 120 1.27 -5.96 4.64
CA GLY A 120 1.89 -6.16 3.33
C GLY A 120 0.85 -6.02 2.22
N ILE A 121 1.21 -5.40 1.08
CA ILE A 121 0.30 -5.18 -0.05
C ILE A 121 0.64 -6.12 -1.19
N VAL A 122 -0.29 -7.01 -1.56
CA VAL A 122 -0.16 -7.93 -2.69
C VAL A 122 -0.43 -7.17 -3.99
N GLN A 123 0.55 -7.16 -4.89
CA GLN A 123 0.48 -6.65 -6.25
C GLN A 123 0.61 -7.80 -7.26
N GLY A 124 0.38 -7.55 -8.55
CA GLY A 124 0.52 -8.57 -9.60
C GLY A 124 -0.37 -8.32 -10.82
N GLY A 125 -1.23 -7.27 -10.77
CA GLY A 125 -2.16 -6.97 -11.85
C GLY A 125 -3.09 -8.16 -12.14
N GLU A 126 -3.36 -8.40 -13.43
CA GLU A 126 -4.17 -9.52 -13.94
C GLU A 126 -3.38 -10.82 -14.14
N TYR A 127 -2.14 -10.92 -13.63
CA TYR A 127 -1.26 -12.07 -13.80
C TYR A 127 -1.27 -12.94 -12.54
N PRO A 128 -1.94 -14.12 -12.56
CA PRO A 128 -2.11 -14.98 -11.39
C PRO A 128 -0.79 -15.43 -10.77
N ASP A 129 0.18 -15.79 -11.59
CA ASP A 129 1.52 -16.22 -11.16
C ASP A 129 2.30 -15.12 -10.43
N LEU A 130 2.11 -13.85 -10.84
CA LEU A 130 2.73 -12.71 -10.17
C LEU A 130 2.02 -12.39 -8.85
N ARG A 131 0.68 -12.53 -8.78
CA ARG A 131 -0.07 -12.41 -7.52
C ARG A 131 0.33 -13.50 -6.53
N GLU A 132 0.43 -14.74 -6.99
CA GLU A 132 0.93 -15.86 -6.19
C GLU A 132 2.34 -15.57 -5.65
N LYS A 133 3.27 -15.18 -6.53
CA LYS A 133 4.65 -14.84 -6.16
C LYS A 133 4.70 -13.75 -5.09
N CYS A 134 3.91 -12.67 -5.28
CA CYS A 134 3.86 -11.56 -4.35
C CYS A 134 3.28 -11.99 -3.00
N ALA A 135 2.12 -12.66 -3.01
CA ALA A 135 1.45 -13.11 -1.79
C ALA A 135 2.34 -14.05 -0.97
N LYS A 136 2.93 -15.07 -1.59
CA LYS A 136 3.83 -16.01 -0.91
C LYS A 136 5.04 -15.32 -0.28
N ALA A 137 5.68 -14.39 -0.99
CA ALA A 137 6.82 -13.64 -0.46
C ALA A 137 6.44 -12.77 0.75
N LEU A 138 5.25 -12.14 0.72
CA LEU A 138 4.75 -11.36 1.84
C LEU A 138 4.35 -12.24 3.03
N VAL A 139 3.75 -13.40 2.78
CA VAL A 139 3.39 -14.38 3.83
C VAL A 139 4.64 -14.92 4.53
N GLU A 140 5.70 -15.22 3.77
CA GLU A 140 7.00 -15.62 4.33
C GLU A 140 7.61 -14.53 5.25
N MET A 141 7.34 -13.26 4.98
CA MET A 141 7.75 -12.15 5.85
C MET A 141 6.90 -12.04 7.12
N ASP A 142 5.77 -12.76 7.23
CA ASP A 142 4.90 -12.79 8.41
C ASP A 142 4.41 -11.40 8.86
N PHE A 143 3.61 -10.75 8.03
CA PHE A 143 2.92 -9.51 8.41
C PHE A 143 1.72 -9.77 9.32
N PRO A 144 1.34 -8.82 10.22
CA PRO A 144 0.11 -8.89 11.02
C PRO A 144 -1.17 -8.98 10.19
N GLY A 145 -1.16 -8.47 8.95
CA GLY A 145 -2.28 -8.52 8.01
C GLY A 145 -1.81 -8.29 6.58
N TYR A 146 -2.70 -8.49 5.63
CA TYR A 146 -2.41 -8.39 4.21
C TYR A 146 -3.46 -7.57 3.48
N SER A 147 -3.01 -6.76 2.52
CA SER A 147 -3.88 -6.00 1.64
C SER A 147 -3.80 -6.53 0.22
N ILE A 148 -4.92 -6.53 -0.48
CA ILE A 148 -4.99 -6.84 -1.91
C ILE A 148 -5.03 -5.50 -2.65
N GLY A 149 -3.92 -5.14 -3.27
CA GLY A 149 -3.75 -3.92 -4.04
C GLY A 149 -3.72 -4.15 -5.55
N GLY A 150 -3.52 -3.05 -6.30
CA GLY A 150 -3.52 -3.08 -7.76
C GLY A 150 -4.87 -3.40 -8.36
N THR A 151 -5.94 -3.16 -7.62
CA THR A 151 -7.34 -3.25 -8.03
C THR A 151 -7.96 -1.85 -8.06
N SER A 152 -9.07 -1.67 -8.77
CA SER A 152 -9.75 -0.36 -8.98
C SER A 152 -8.84 0.71 -9.61
N VAL A 153 -7.99 0.30 -10.55
CA VAL A 153 -7.06 1.17 -11.29
C VAL A 153 -7.46 1.36 -12.75
N GLY A 154 -8.67 0.94 -13.12
CA GLY A 154 -9.25 1.09 -14.46
C GLY A 154 -9.61 -0.22 -15.17
N GLU A 155 -9.41 -1.35 -14.51
CA GLU A 155 -9.80 -2.67 -15.02
C GLU A 155 -11.33 -2.89 -15.00
N PRO A 156 -11.87 -3.78 -15.86
CA PRO A 156 -13.25 -4.27 -15.78
C PRO A 156 -13.51 -5.00 -14.45
N LYS A 157 -14.77 -5.02 -14.01
CA LYS A 157 -15.17 -5.61 -12.71
C LYS A 157 -14.89 -7.11 -12.61
N ASP A 158 -15.14 -7.86 -13.66
CA ASP A 158 -14.85 -9.29 -13.75
C ASP A 158 -13.36 -9.57 -13.62
N VAL A 159 -12.52 -8.74 -14.21
CA VAL A 159 -11.06 -8.80 -14.06
C VAL A 159 -10.66 -8.49 -12.62
N MET A 160 -11.27 -7.46 -12.00
CA MET A 160 -11.01 -7.11 -10.59
C MET A 160 -11.33 -8.28 -9.65
N TYR A 161 -12.51 -8.91 -9.78
CA TYR A 161 -12.89 -10.05 -8.94
C TYR A 161 -11.94 -11.24 -9.14
N LYS A 162 -11.52 -11.49 -10.38
CA LYS A 162 -10.52 -12.52 -10.66
C LYS A 162 -9.17 -12.23 -10.00
N MET A 163 -8.73 -10.98 -10.02
CA MET A 163 -7.51 -10.56 -9.31
C MET A 163 -7.59 -10.79 -7.79
N VAL A 164 -8.77 -10.59 -7.18
CA VAL A 164 -9.01 -10.87 -5.76
C VAL A 164 -8.92 -12.36 -5.49
N GLU A 165 -9.63 -13.18 -6.29
CA GLU A 165 -9.60 -14.64 -6.20
C GLU A 165 -8.18 -15.19 -6.34
N ASP A 166 -7.40 -14.68 -7.32
CA ASP A 166 -6.02 -15.09 -7.57
C ASP A 166 -5.06 -14.74 -6.43
N ALA A 167 -5.37 -13.71 -5.64
CA ALA A 167 -4.55 -13.31 -4.51
C ALA A 167 -4.93 -14.02 -3.21
N ILE A 168 -6.24 -14.09 -2.91
CA ILE A 168 -6.75 -14.47 -1.58
C ILE A 168 -6.43 -15.91 -1.20
N GLN A 169 -6.36 -16.82 -2.19
CA GLN A 169 -6.03 -18.25 -1.96
C GLN A 169 -4.63 -18.47 -1.37
N TRP A 170 -3.75 -17.49 -1.49
CA TRP A 170 -2.37 -17.57 -0.98
C TRP A 170 -2.17 -16.83 0.34
N LEU A 171 -3.22 -16.20 0.87
CA LEU A 171 -3.17 -15.44 2.13
C LEU A 171 -3.71 -16.26 3.30
N PRO A 172 -3.10 -16.18 4.50
CA PRO A 172 -3.54 -16.88 5.68
C PRO A 172 -4.99 -16.55 6.05
N GLU A 173 -5.78 -17.55 6.42
CA GLU A 173 -7.19 -17.37 6.82
C GLU A 173 -7.35 -16.73 8.20
N ASP A 174 -6.36 -16.93 9.06
CA ASP A 174 -6.32 -16.45 10.44
C ASP A 174 -5.81 -15.02 10.59
N LYS A 175 -5.46 -14.34 9.47
CA LYS A 175 -4.98 -12.96 9.49
C LYS A 175 -5.93 -12.01 8.76
N PRO A 176 -6.06 -10.75 9.23
CA PRO A 176 -6.88 -9.74 8.56
C PRO A 176 -6.48 -9.54 7.11
N ARG A 177 -7.48 -9.42 6.23
CA ARG A 177 -7.33 -9.14 4.80
C ARG A 177 -8.10 -7.88 4.45
N TYR A 178 -7.47 -6.97 3.71
CA TYR A 178 -8.04 -5.69 3.33
C TYR A 178 -8.03 -5.52 1.81
N LEU A 179 -9.20 -5.40 1.20
CA LEU A 179 -9.35 -5.11 -0.23
C LEU A 179 -9.27 -3.60 -0.44
N MET A 180 -8.24 -3.14 -1.15
CA MET A 180 -7.97 -1.72 -1.34
C MET A 180 -8.75 -1.13 -2.52
N GLY A 181 -9.27 0.10 -2.33
CA GLY A 181 -9.94 0.86 -3.40
C GLY A 181 -11.34 0.37 -3.78
N VAL A 182 -11.89 -0.60 -3.07
CA VAL A 182 -13.19 -1.21 -3.32
C VAL A 182 -14.14 -0.92 -2.16
N GLY A 183 -15.32 -0.38 -2.45
CA GLY A 183 -16.28 0.02 -1.41
C GLY A 183 -17.72 0.17 -1.89
N ASN A 184 -17.99 -0.13 -3.16
CA ASN A 184 -19.36 -0.18 -3.67
C ASN A 184 -20.09 -1.40 -3.03
N PRO A 185 -21.37 -1.28 -2.62
CA PRO A 185 -22.08 -2.38 -1.99
C PRO A 185 -22.12 -3.68 -2.80
N ILE A 186 -22.23 -3.59 -4.12
CA ILE A 186 -22.19 -4.76 -5.00
C ILE A 186 -20.80 -5.42 -4.96
N ASP A 187 -19.73 -4.62 -5.04
CA ASP A 187 -18.37 -5.14 -5.01
C ASP A 187 -18.04 -5.83 -3.66
N LEU A 188 -18.63 -5.37 -2.55
CA LEU A 188 -18.47 -6.00 -1.23
C LEU A 188 -19.15 -7.37 -1.11
N ILE A 189 -20.14 -7.65 -1.97
CA ILE A 189 -20.83 -8.94 -2.00
C ILE A 189 -20.16 -9.91 -2.97
N GLU A 190 -19.67 -9.39 -4.09
CA GLU A 190 -19.09 -10.19 -5.18
C GLU A 190 -17.60 -10.53 -4.96
N ALA A 191 -16.86 -9.69 -4.20
CA ALA A 191 -15.46 -9.90 -3.88
C ALA A 191 -15.27 -10.69 -2.57
#